data_c5a34ea03c1aeee2cb3becbb93b13d93
#
_entry.id   c5a34ea03c1aeee2cb3becbb93b13d93
#
_cell.length_a   1.000
_cell.length_b   1.000
_cell.length_c   1.000
_cell.angle_alpha   90.00
_cell.angle_beta   90.00
_cell.angle_gamma   90.00
#
_symmetry.space_group_name_H-M   'P 1'
#
loop_
_entity.id
_entity.type
_entity.pdbx_description
1 polymer ?
#
loop_
_entity_poly.entity_id
_entity_poly.type
_entity_poly.pdbx_seq_one_letter_code
_entity_poly.pdbx_strand_id
1 'polypeptide(L)'
;METVSFTQIKDGTRKEYELLARLEKPFLQLTADRVLSELRRVGEVTLEGYKISRLDHGLQSGTRAYRDGADIDWVVGAVLHDIGDGLAPQNHDRMSAEVIRPFVRWDVAWTVGHHGIFQMV
;
A
#
# COMPACT_ATOMS: atom_id res chain seq x y z
N MET A 1 -15.75 -26.01 6.92
CA MET A 1 -14.90 -25.26 5.96
C MET A 1 -13.95 -26.23 5.26
N GLU A 2 -13.90 -26.15 3.95
CA GLU A 2 -12.92 -26.92 3.19
C GLU A 2 -11.50 -26.46 3.50
N THR A 3 -10.62 -27.41 3.73
CA THR A 3 -9.20 -27.14 3.96
C THR A 3 -8.35 -28.10 3.15
N VAL A 4 -7.13 -27.69 2.84
CA VAL A 4 -6.18 -28.56 2.19
C VAL A 4 -5.66 -29.62 3.18
N SER A 5 -5.15 -30.73 2.64
CA SER A 5 -4.64 -31.83 3.45
C SER A 5 -3.17 -31.68 3.84
N PHE A 6 -2.44 -30.76 3.20
CA PHE A 6 -1.01 -30.59 3.41
C PHE A 6 -0.69 -29.48 4.40
N THR A 7 0.47 -29.58 5.03
CA THR A 7 1.06 -28.53 5.87
C THR A 7 2.32 -27.94 5.26
N GLN A 8 2.91 -28.61 4.27
CA GLN A 8 4.07 -28.12 3.53
C GLN A 8 3.69 -27.86 2.07
N ILE A 9 4.14 -26.75 1.53
CA ILE A 9 3.80 -26.30 0.17
C ILE A 9 4.11 -27.37 -0.89
N LYS A 10 5.25 -28.06 -0.76
CA LYS A 10 5.68 -29.07 -1.72
C LYS A 10 4.75 -30.28 -1.83
N ASP A 11 3.88 -30.49 -0.84
CA ASP A 11 3.01 -31.65 -0.76
C ASP A 11 1.61 -31.38 -1.32
N GLY A 12 1.35 -30.16 -1.78
CA GLY A 12 0.05 -29.79 -2.33
C GLY A 12 -0.19 -30.34 -3.72
N THR A 13 -1.44 -30.72 -4.00
CA THR A 13 -1.87 -31.12 -5.34
C THR A 13 -2.39 -29.91 -6.12
N ARG A 14 -2.51 -30.05 -7.45
CA ARG A 14 -3.08 -29.00 -8.29
C ARG A 14 -4.49 -28.59 -7.84
N LYS A 15 -5.34 -29.56 -7.51
CA LYS A 15 -6.71 -29.28 -7.02
C LYS A 15 -6.70 -28.49 -5.72
N GLU A 16 -5.76 -28.80 -4.83
CA GLU A 16 -5.61 -28.09 -3.56
C GLU A 16 -5.16 -26.66 -3.77
N TYR A 17 -4.24 -26.40 -4.70
CA TYR A 17 -3.83 -25.04 -5.04
C TYR A 17 -4.95 -24.26 -5.73
N GLU A 18 -5.75 -24.92 -6.58
CA GLU A 18 -6.94 -24.28 -7.17
C GLU A 18 -7.97 -23.92 -6.10
N LEU A 19 -8.15 -24.78 -5.09
CA LEU A 19 -9.02 -24.49 -3.95
C LEU A 19 -8.51 -23.26 -3.19
N LEU A 20 -7.23 -23.22 -2.87
CA LEU A 20 -6.64 -22.09 -2.15
C LEU A 20 -6.79 -20.77 -2.93
N ALA A 21 -6.56 -20.80 -4.25
CA ALA A 21 -6.74 -19.61 -5.09
C ALA A 21 -8.20 -19.12 -5.06
N ARG A 22 -9.16 -20.04 -5.11
CA ARG A 22 -10.58 -19.71 -5.04
C ARG A 22 -10.97 -19.13 -3.69
N LEU A 23 -10.47 -19.70 -2.60
CA LEU A 23 -10.76 -19.25 -1.25
C LEU A 23 -10.08 -17.92 -0.93
N GLU A 24 -8.93 -17.65 -1.53
CA GLU A 24 -8.17 -16.42 -1.34
C GLU A 24 -8.79 -15.23 -2.08
N LYS A 25 -9.54 -15.47 -3.16
CA LYS A 25 -10.07 -14.41 -4.01
C LYS A 25 -10.84 -13.32 -3.23
N PRO A 26 -11.77 -13.65 -2.32
CA PRO A 26 -12.44 -12.61 -1.53
C PRO A 26 -11.48 -11.79 -0.68
N PHE A 27 -10.45 -12.42 -0.15
CA PHE A 27 -9.42 -11.74 0.63
C PHE A 27 -8.65 -10.73 -0.24
N LEU A 28 -8.27 -11.11 -1.46
CA LEU A 28 -7.58 -10.22 -2.40
C LEU A 28 -8.48 -9.04 -2.80
N GLN A 29 -9.77 -9.27 -2.96
CA GLN A 29 -10.72 -8.22 -3.33
C GLN A 29 -10.87 -7.13 -2.25
N LEU A 30 -10.51 -7.42 -1.00
CA LEU A 30 -10.56 -6.47 0.10
C LEU A 30 -9.24 -5.74 0.33
N THR A 31 -8.29 -5.82 -0.60
CA THR A 31 -6.97 -5.18 -0.46
C THR A 31 -7.09 -3.68 -0.27
N ALA A 32 -7.94 -3.00 -1.05
CA ALA A 32 -8.14 -1.55 -0.90
C ALA A 32 -8.65 -1.19 0.50
N ASP A 33 -9.59 -1.97 1.04
CA ASP A 33 -10.11 -1.73 2.38
C ASP A 33 -9.02 -1.87 3.45
N ARG A 34 -8.14 -2.87 3.30
CA ARG A 34 -7.01 -3.05 4.23
C ARG A 34 -6.01 -1.90 4.14
N VAL A 35 -5.71 -1.45 2.93
CA VAL A 35 -4.79 -0.31 2.72
C VAL A 35 -5.36 0.96 3.35
N LEU A 36 -6.65 1.23 3.14
CA LEU A 36 -7.30 2.39 3.74
C LEU A 36 -7.35 2.30 5.26
N SER A 37 -7.59 1.11 5.81
CA SER A 37 -7.53 0.89 7.25
C SER A 37 -6.14 1.17 7.82
N GLU A 38 -5.10 0.73 7.11
CA GLU A 38 -3.72 1.00 7.50
C GLU A 38 -3.40 2.50 7.43
N LEU A 39 -3.87 3.19 6.41
CA LEU A 39 -3.71 4.64 6.28
C LEU A 39 -4.31 5.37 7.50
N ARG A 40 -5.50 4.95 7.93
CA ARG A 40 -6.13 5.51 9.14
C ARG A 40 -5.32 5.21 10.38
N ARG A 41 -4.88 3.95 10.53
CA ARG A 41 -4.10 3.52 11.70
C ARG A 41 -2.81 4.33 11.84
N VAL A 42 -2.05 4.44 10.75
CA VAL A 42 -0.80 5.21 10.72
C VAL A 42 -1.08 6.69 10.92
N GLY A 43 -2.20 7.17 10.35
CA GLY A 43 -2.58 8.57 10.40
C GLY A 43 -2.98 9.07 11.78
N GLU A 44 -3.45 8.18 12.65
CA GLU A 44 -3.82 8.55 14.03
C GLU A 44 -2.61 8.83 14.92
N VAL A 45 -1.43 8.37 14.49
CA VAL A 45 -0.19 8.59 15.23
C VAL A 45 0.56 9.77 14.63
N THR A 46 0.64 10.86 15.35
CA THR A 46 1.48 12.01 14.97
C THR A 46 2.86 11.82 15.59
N LEU A 47 3.89 11.83 14.75
CA LEU A 47 5.26 11.79 15.24
C LEU A 47 5.58 13.06 16.01
N GLU A 48 6.38 12.89 17.05
CA GLU A 48 6.89 13.99 17.86
C GLU A 48 7.60 15.01 16.94
N GLY A 49 7.27 16.27 17.09
CA GLY A 49 7.85 17.35 16.31
C GLY A 49 7.07 17.73 15.05
N TYR A 50 6.13 16.92 14.61
CA TYR A 50 5.31 17.22 13.42
C TYR A 50 4.01 17.94 13.83
N LYS A 51 3.60 18.89 12.99
CA LYS A 51 2.38 19.69 13.22
C LYS A 51 1.13 19.03 12.70
N ILE A 52 1.26 18.11 11.74
CA ILE A 52 0.13 17.42 11.10
C ILE A 52 0.33 15.92 11.19
N SER A 53 -0.77 15.20 11.16
CA SER A 53 -0.74 13.73 11.13
C SER A 53 -0.31 13.22 9.75
N ARG A 54 0.11 11.96 9.70
CA ARG A 54 0.42 11.30 8.42
C ARG A 54 -0.80 11.20 7.53
N LEU A 55 -1.98 10.99 8.10
CA LEU A 55 -3.23 10.96 7.34
C LEU A 55 -3.46 12.32 6.66
N ASP A 56 -3.35 13.40 7.42
CA ASP A 56 -3.52 14.74 6.85
C ASP A 56 -2.50 15.04 5.76
N HIS A 57 -1.24 14.63 5.97
CA HIS A 57 -0.20 14.78 4.95
C HIS A 57 -0.54 14.02 3.67
N GLY A 58 -0.99 12.78 3.78
CA GLY A 58 -1.41 11.97 2.63
C GLY A 58 -2.59 12.59 1.89
N LEU A 59 -3.60 13.02 2.64
CA LEU A 59 -4.78 13.66 2.05
C LEU A 59 -4.45 14.99 1.38
N GLN A 60 -3.57 15.79 1.97
CA GLN A 60 -3.10 17.04 1.37
C GLN A 60 -2.34 16.78 0.08
N SER A 61 -1.46 15.79 0.07
CA SER A 61 -0.69 15.41 -1.12
C SER A 61 -1.61 14.96 -2.25
N GLY A 62 -2.59 14.12 -1.95
CA GLY A 62 -3.59 13.67 -2.92
C GLY A 62 -4.45 14.82 -3.45
N THR A 63 -4.85 15.74 -2.58
CA THR A 63 -5.64 16.91 -2.95
C THR A 63 -4.86 17.82 -3.91
N ARG A 64 -3.57 18.04 -3.64
CA ARG A 64 -2.71 18.83 -4.54
C ARG A 64 -2.58 18.17 -5.90
N ALA A 65 -2.33 16.86 -5.94
CA ALA A 65 -2.27 16.14 -7.21
C ALA A 65 -3.56 16.25 -7.99
N TYR A 66 -4.70 16.08 -7.34
CA TYR A 66 -6.02 16.21 -7.97
C TYR A 66 -6.23 17.61 -8.53
N ARG A 67 -5.95 18.65 -7.75
CA ARG A 67 -6.12 20.04 -8.17
C ARG A 67 -5.19 20.44 -9.31
N ASP A 68 -4.00 19.82 -9.38
CA ASP A 68 -3.05 20.05 -10.47
C ASP A 68 -3.43 19.31 -11.76
N GLY A 69 -4.54 18.59 -11.76
CA GLY A 69 -5.00 17.84 -12.94
C GLY A 69 -4.32 16.51 -13.16
N ALA A 70 -3.63 15.98 -12.15
CA ALA A 70 -3.01 14.66 -12.24
C ALA A 70 -4.09 13.58 -12.36
N ASP A 71 -3.77 12.49 -13.05
CA ASP A 71 -4.70 11.38 -13.19
C ASP A 71 -4.83 10.57 -11.89
N ILE A 72 -5.79 9.62 -11.88
CA ILE A 72 -6.13 8.87 -10.67
C ILE A 72 -4.93 8.10 -10.11
N ASP A 73 -4.05 7.55 -10.95
CA ASP A 73 -2.88 6.82 -10.49
C ASP A 73 -1.95 7.71 -9.68
N TRP A 74 -1.70 8.95 -10.13
CA TRP A 74 -0.91 9.92 -9.39
C TRP A 74 -1.58 10.35 -8.09
N VAL A 75 -2.90 10.51 -8.09
CA VAL A 75 -3.65 10.85 -6.86
C VAL A 75 -3.51 9.74 -5.83
N VAL A 76 -3.69 8.48 -6.26
CA VAL A 76 -3.52 7.31 -5.38
C VAL A 76 -2.08 7.24 -4.84
N GLY A 77 -1.10 7.42 -5.71
CA GLY A 77 0.31 7.44 -5.31
C GLY A 77 0.62 8.53 -4.29
N ALA A 78 0.06 9.72 -4.49
CA ALA A 78 0.25 10.84 -3.56
C ALA A 78 -0.37 10.57 -2.19
N VAL A 79 -1.60 10.03 -2.15
CA VAL A 79 -2.26 9.69 -0.88
C VAL A 79 -1.49 8.63 -0.12
N LEU A 80 -0.94 7.63 -0.82
CA LEU A 80 -0.34 6.44 -0.21
C LEU A 80 1.19 6.43 -0.18
N HIS A 81 1.84 7.54 -0.54
CA HIS A 81 3.30 7.54 -0.67
C HIS A 81 4.06 7.23 0.63
N ASP A 82 3.44 7.44 1.78
CA ASP A 82 4.01 7.15 3.09
C ASP A 82 3.32 5.98 3.82
N ILE A 83 2.52 5.17 3.10
CA ILE A 83 1.75 4.09 3.75
C ILE A 83 2.64 3.08 4.49
N GLY A 84 3.87 2.90 4.05
CA GLY A 84 4.83 1.98 4.68
C GLY A 84 5.45 2.48 5.96
N ASP A 85 5.25 3.75 6.30
CA ASP A 85 5.94 4.41 7.43
C ASP A 85 5.58 3.80 8.78
N GLY A 86 4.38 3.25 8.92
CA GLY A 86 3.94 2.61 10.16
C GLY A 86 4.63 1.29 10.49
N LEU A 87 5.20 0.62 9.49
CA LEU A 87 5.90 -0.67 9.65
C LEU A 87 7.39 -0.56 9.38
N ALA A 88 7.80 0.25 8.43
CA ALA A 88 9.17 0.30 7.94
C ALA A 88 9.62 1.75 7.71
N PRO A 89 9.77 2.57 8.77
CA PRO A 89 10.11 3.98 8.58
C PRO A 89 11.45 4.19 7.88
N GLN A 90 12.42 3.30 8.05
CA GLN A 90 13.73 3.43 7.42
C GLN A 90 13.72 3.23 5.91
N ASN A 91 12.75 2.49 5.39
CA ASN A 91 12.60 2.20 3.96
C ASN A 91 11.13 2.31 3.51
N HIS A 92 10.40 3.24 4.12
CA HIS A 92 8.96 3.39 3.85
C HIS A 92 8.64 3.71 2.40
N ASP A 93 9.53 4.40 1.69
CA ASP A 93 9.38 4.71 0.28
C ASP A 93 9.29 3.43 -0.57
N ARG A 94 10.20 2.49 -0.36
CA ARG A 94 10.21 1.19 -1.06
C ARG A 94 9.00 0.36 -0.68
N MET A 95 8.68 0.30 0.60
CA MET A 95 7.52 -0.45 1.07
C MET A 95 6.23 0.12 0.50
N SER A 96 6.07 1.44 0.52
CA SER A 96 4.88 2.09 -0.04
C SER A 96 4.73 1.79 -1.53
N ALA A 97 5.84 1.84 -2.28
CA ALA A 97 5.84 1.51 -3.71
C ALA A 97 5.37 0.08 -3.97
N GLU A 98 5.84 -0.89 -3.19
CA GLU A 98 5.45 -2.29 -3.36
C GLU A 98 3.98 -2.53 -3.02
N VAL A 99 3.44 -1.81 -2.03
CA VAL A 99 2.01 -1.90 -1.70
C VAL A 99 1.13 -1.44 -2.86
N ILE A 100 1.48 -0.34 -3.53
CA ILE A 100 0.66 0.23 -4.60
C ILE A 100 0.97 -0.34 -5.99
N ARG A 101 2.12 -1.00 -6.16
CA ARG A 101 2.59 -1.46 -7.47
C ARG A 101 1.56 -2.22 -8.30
N PRO A 102 0.74 -3.14 -7.74
CA PRO A 102 -0.25 -3.86 -8.55
C PRO A 102 -1.39 -3.00 -9.07
N PHE A 103 -1.56 -1.78 -8.55
CA PHE A 103 -2.76 -0.97 -8.78
C PHE A 103 -2.51 0.31 -9.56
N VAL A 104 -1.26 0.71 -9.73
CA VAL A 104 -0.90 1.96 -10.42
C VAL A 104 0.12 1.70 -11.52
N ARG A 105 0.27 2.68 -12.42
CA ARG A 105 1.29 2.60 -13.46
C ARG A 105 2.69 2.53 -12.86
N TRP A 106 3.61 1.94 -13.62
CA TRP A 106 5.00 1.76 -13.21
C TRP A 106 5.67 3.08 -12.80
N ASP A 107 5.46 4.15 -13.55
CA ASP A 107 6.09 5.45 -13.26
C ASP A 107 5.66 6.03 -11.91
N VAL A 108 4.39 5.83 -11.53
CA VAL A 108 3.88 6.25 -10.22
C VAL A 108 4.54 5.45 -9.10
N ALA A 109 4.57 4.13 -9.22
CA ALA A 109 5.22 3.26 -8.23
C ALA A 109 6.72 3.56 -8.10
N TRP A 110 7.39 3.78 -9.23
CA TRP A 110 8.81 4.16 -9.25
C TRP A 110 9.05 5.46 -8.48
N THR A 111 8.23 6.47 -8.74
CA THR A 111 8.35 7.77 -8.08
C THR A 111 8.16 7.66 -6.58
N VAL A 112 7.13 6.92 -6.15
CA VAL A 112 6.90 6.67 -4.72
C VAL A 112 8.08 5.94 -4.10
N GLY A 113 8.61 4.94 -4.79
CA GLY A 113 9.76 4.16 -4.29
C GLY A 113 11.04 4.96 -4.14
N HIS A 114 11.12 6.12 -4.74
CA HIS A 114 12.31 6.99 -4.72
C HIS A 114 12.05 8.35 -4.05
N HIS A 115 10.86 8.57 -3.47
CA HIS A 115 10.52 9.89 -2.96
C HIS A 115 11.43 10.34 -1.80
N GLY A 116 11.94 9.40 -1.01
CA GLY A 116 12.86 9.72 0.08
C GLY A 116 14.12 10.43 -0.40
N ILE A 117 14.63 10.08 -1.58
CA ILE A 117 15.83 10.72 -2.17
C ILE A 117 15.56 12.21 -2.44
N PHE A 118 14.38 12.53 -2.95
CA PHE A 118 14.02 13.91 -3.28
C PHE A 118 13.82 14.77 -2.02
N GLN A 119 13.51 14.15 -0.90
CA GLN A 119 13.34 14.85 0.39
C GLN A 119 14.66 15.13 1.09
N MET A 120 15.75 14.51 0.67
CA MET A 120 17.07 14.69 1.27
C MET A 120 17.83 15.91 0.73
N VAL A 121 17.26 16.61 -0.23
CA VAL A 121 17.93 17.74 -0.91
C VAL A 121 17.59 19.05 -0.22
#